data_c991a07c74238b75a358abdf8cea510d
#
_entry.id   c991a07c74238b75a358abdf8cea510d
#
_cell.length_a   1.000
_cell.length_b   1.000
_cell.length_c   1.000
_cell.angle_alpha   90.00
_cell.angle_beta   90.00
_cell.angle_gamma   90.00
#
_symmetry.space_group_name_H-M   'P 1'
#
loop_
_entity.id
_entity.type
_entity.pdbx_description
1 polymer ?
#
loop_
_entity_poly.entity_id
_entity_poly.type
_entity_poly.pdbx_seq_one_letter_code
_entity_poly.pdbx_strand_id
1 'polypeptide(L)'
;MDDVDSGELVSRLVVVSSRLTRAFRRVIGNENSLAALRALAVVEQYQPVRVGHFAQGYLSSQPAATKLLAKLEEAGLVVREASPTDGRASQFSLTDAGRARLAENRSIMIDQMQPYFESLSPEERLSVDRALGLVSDFLKDRHPVDCVDEPADESVEAPADGPPAESEGPDAASGTPAS
;
A
#
# COMPACT_ATOMS: atom_id res chain seq x y z
N MET A 1 24.58 4.89 29.47
CA MET A 1 23.31 4.84 28.65
C MET A 1 23.81 4.96 27.24
N ASP A 2 23.93 3.82 26.54
CA ASP A 2 24.50 3.78 25.21
C ASP A 2 23.58 4.58 24.29
N ASP A 3 24.14 5.57 23.63
CA ASP A 3 23.44 6.39 22.64
C ASP A 3 23.17 5.49 21.42
N VAL A 4 21.90 5.17 21.18
CA VAL A 4 21.51 4.33 20.05
C VAL A 4 21.56 5.17 18.77
N ASP A 5 22.45 4.80 17.84
CA ASP A 5 22.61 5.51 16.59
C ASP A 5 21.30 5.55 15.76
N SER A 6 20.94 6.76 15.32
CA SER A 6 19.72 6.98 14.56
C SER A 6 19.69 6.22 13.21
N GLY A 7 20.84 6.07 12.55
CA GLY A 7 20.97 5.32 11.30
C GLY A 7 20.72 3.82 11.52
N GLU A 8 21.22 3.28 12.65
CA GLU A 8 20.95 1.89 13.02
C GLU A 8 19.46 1.66 13.32
N LEU A 9 18.80 2.61 14.04
CA LEU A 9 17.36 2.52 14.29
C LEU A 9 16.55 2.48 12.99
N VAL A 10 16.88 3.33 12.03
CA VAL A 10 16.21 3.34 10.70
C VAL A 10 16.44 2.01 10.00
N SER A 11 17.66 1.49 9.96
CA SER A 11 17.98 0.20 9.33
C SER A 11 17.18 -0.95 9.96
N ARG A 12 17.12 -1.00 11.28
CA ARG A 12 16.34 -2.02 12.03
C ARG A 12 14.85 -1.91 11.73
N LEU A 13 14.30 -0.69 11.70
CA LEU A 13 12.89 -0.45 11.38
C LEU A 13 12.54 -0.97 9.99
N VAL A 14 13.36 -0.68 8.96
CA VAL A 14 13.15 -1.17 7.59
C VAL A 14 13.17 -2.69 7.53
N VAL A 15 14.16 -3.33 8.19
CA VAL A 15 14.26 -4.81 8.22
C VAL A 15 13.05 -5.43 8.93
N VAL A 16 12.67 -4.91 10.10
CA VAL A 16 11.54 -5.44 10.89
C VAL A 16 10.24 -5.27 10.13
N SER A 17 9.98 -4.09 9.54
CA SER A 17 8.77 -3.83 8.73
C SER A 17 8.66 -4.78 7.55
N SER A 18 9.77 -5.05 6.86
CA SER A 18 9.81 -6.01 5.74
C SER A 18 9.53 -7.45 6.19
N ARG A 19 10.06 -7.85 7.34
CA ARG A 19 9.80 -9.18 7.92
C ARG A 19 8.35 -9.33 8.37
N LEU A 20 7.82 -8.30 9.01
CA LEU A 20 6.42 -8.25 9.47
C LEU A 20 5.44 -8.36 8.29
N THR A 21 5.67 -7.60 7.22
CA THR A 21 4.88 -7.68 5.99
C THR A 21 4.88 -9.09 5.40
N ARG A 22 6.05 -9.77 5.38
CA ARG A 22 6.13 -11.17 4.91
C ARG A 22 5.41 -12.16 5.82
N ALA A 23 5.46 -11.94 7.14
CA ALA A 23 4.72 -12.77 8.10
C ALA A 23 3.22 -12.64 7.86
N PHE A 24 2.69 -11.43 7.71
CA PHE A 24 1.27 -11.19 7.41
C PHE A 24 0.81 -11.84 6.11
N ARG A 25 1.64 -11.82 5.06
CA ARG A 25 1.32 -12.53 3.81
C ARG A 25 1.10 -14.03 4.02
N ARG A 26 1.87 -14.66 4.88
CA ARG A 26 1.74 -16.10 5.19
C ARG A 26 0.45 -16.41 5.96
N VAL A 27 0.06 -15.53 6.86
CA VAL A 27 -1.12 -15.69 7.70
C VAL A 27 -2.42 -15.45 6.90
N ILE A 28 -2.44 -14.42 6.07
CA ILE A 28 -3.62 -14.05 5.25
C ILE A 28 -3.78 -14.98 4.03
N GLY A 29 -2.74 -15.65 3.61
CA GLY A 29 -2.72 -16.76 2.65
C GLY A 29 -2.74 -16.37 1.18
N ASN A 30 -3.63 -15.54 0.69
CA ASN A 30 -3.76 -15.22 -0.74
C ASN A 30 -3.27 -13.80 -1.05
N GLU A 31 -2.40 -13.64 -2.07
CA GLU A 31 -1.90 -12.32 -2.49
C GLU A 31 -3.03 -11.34 -2.87
N ASN A 32 -4.11 -11.84 -3.47
CA ASN A 32 -5.29 -11.03 -3.78
C ASN A 32 -5.99 -10.52 -2.52
N SER A 33 -6.01 -11.30 -1.45
CA SER A 33 -6.57 -10.89 -0.16
C SER A 33 -5.73 -9.80 0.50
N LEU A 34 -4.41 -9.87 0.43
CA LEU A 34 -3.54 -8.85 1.00
C LEU A 34 -3.63 -7.52 0.24
N ALA A 35 -3.69 -7.56 -1.11
CA ALA A 35 -3.87 -6.37 -1.92
C ALA A 35 -5.22 -5.69 -1.62
N ALA A 36 -6.30 -6.47 -1.53
CA ALA A 36 -7.61 -5.98 -1.15
C ALA A 36 -7.61 -5.40 0.27
N LEU A 37 -6.97 -6.08 1.23
CA LEU A 37 -6.86 -5.60 2.61
C LEU A 37 -6.14 -4.25 2.69
N ARG A 38 -5.00 -4.11 2.00
CA ARG A 38 -4.27 -2.83 1.94
C ARG A 38 -5.10 -1.73 1.31
N ALA A 39 -5.83 -2.06 0.23
CA ALA A 39 -6.71 -1.12 -0.43
C ALA A 39 -7.86 -0.66 0.48
N LEU A 40 -8.52 -1.60 1.18
CA LEU A 40 -9.56 -1.27 2.15
C LEU A 40 -9.03 -0.40 3.31
N ALA A 41 -7.81 -0.67 3.79
CA ALA A 41 -7.17 0.14 4.82
C ALA A 41 -6.90 1.57 4.34
N VAL A 42 -6.49 1.77 3.07
CA VAL A 42 -6.33 3.11 2.49
C VAL A 42 -7.69 3.81 2.36
N VAL A 43 -8.73 3.11 1.90
CA VAL A 43 -10.09 3.70 1.85
C VAL A 43 -10.56 4.06 3.26
N GLU A 44 -10.38 3.20 4.27
CA GLU A 44 -10.76 3.50 5.66
C GLU A 44 -10.09 4.79 6.18
N GLN A 45 -8.81 4.96 5.87
CA GLN A 45 -8.02 6.08 6.35
C GLN A 45 -8.43 7.43 5.73
N TYR A 46 -8.83 7.42 4.45
CA TYR A 46 -9.04 8.65 3.68
C TYR A 46 -10.48 8.84 3.18
N GLN A 47 -11.44 8.00 3.61
CA GLN A 47 -12.82 8.07 3.12
C GLN A 47 -13.57 9.34 3.56
N PRO A 48 -14.37 9.93 2.65
CA PRO A 48 -14.58 9.54 1.26
C PRO A 48 -13.36 9.89 0.38
N VAL A 49 -12.79 8.92 -0.36
CA VAL A 49 -11.52 9.09 -1.08
C VAL A 49 -11.72 9.16 -2.59
N ARG A 50 -11.09 10.11 -3.28
CA ARG A 50 -11.03 10.19 -4.75
C ARG A 50 -9.97 9.23 -5.29
N VAL A 51 -10.11 8.79 -6.57
CA VAL A 51 -9.17 7.86 -7.22
C VAL A 51 -7.72 8.34 -7.14
N GLY A 52 -7.47 9.63 -7.38
CA GLY A 52 -6.12 10.21 -7.32
C GLY A 52 -5.50 10.10 -5.92
N HIS A 53 -6.22 10.46 -4.87
CA HIS A 53 -5.77 10.35 -3.48
C HIS A 53 -5.59 8.87 -3.08
N PHE A 54 -6.50 8.00 -3.51
CA PHE A 54 -6.32 6.56 -3.30
C PHE A 54 -5.05 6.03 -3.97
N ALA A 55 -4.75 6.46 -5.22
CA ALA A 55 -3.55 6.06 -5.94
C ALA A 55 -2.27 6.48 -5.20
N GLN A 56 -2.25 7.69 -4.64
CA GLN A 56 -1.14 8.19 -3.82
C GLN A 56 -0.98 7.36 -2.53
N GLY A 57 -2.05 7.19 -1.77
CA GLY A 57 -2.02 6.42 -0.51
C GLY A 57 -1.70 4.94 -0.70
N TYR A 58 -2.12 4.36 -1.83
CA TYR A 58 -1.84 2.97 -2.20
C TYR A 58 -0.48 2.78 -2.89
N LEU A 59 0.20 3.87 -3.28
CA LEU A 59 1.45 3.89 -4.05
C LEU A 59 1.30 3.16 -5.40
N SER A 60 0.31 3.55 -6.19
CA SER A 60 0.02 2.96 -7.50
C SER A 60 -0.30 4.03 -8.54
N SER A 61 -0.27 3.65 -9.82
CA SER A 61 -0.77 4.52 -10.88
C SER A 61 -2.30 4.68 -10.84
N GLN A 62 -2.84 5.79 -11.31
CA GLN A 62 -4.29 6.02 -11.36
C GLN A 62 -5.06 4.92 -12.12
N PRO A 63 -4.58 4.40 -13.27
CA PRO A 63 -5.25 3.27 -13.94
C PRO A 63 -5.29 2.01 -13.09
N ALA A 64 -4.23 1.70 -12.33
CA ALA A 64 -4.20 0.56 -11.41
C ALA A 64 -5.15 0.77 -10.23
N ALA A 65 -5.17 1.96 -9.65
CA ALA A 65 -6.09 2.37 -8.59
C ALA A 65 -7.55 2.25 -9.04
N THR A 66 -7.89 2.75 -10.22
CA THR A 66 -9.24 2.65 -10.80
C THR A 66 -9.68 1.19 -10.94
N LYS A 67 -8.81 0.33 -11.48
CA LYS A 67 -9.12 -1.11 -11.61
C LYS A 67 -9.31 -1.80 -10.26
N LEU A 68 -8.51 -1.43 -9.27
CA LEU A 68 -8.59 -2.02 -7.94
C LEU A 68 -9.88 -1.59 -7.22
N LEU A 69 -10.20 -0.29 -7.25
CA LEU A 69 -11.42 0.25 -6.67
C LEU A 69 -12.68 -0.35 -7.34
N ALA A 70 -12.68 -0.50 -8.68
CA ALA A 70 -13.77 -1.16 -9.39
C ALA A 70 -13.97 -2.61 -8.95
N LYS A 71 -12.89 -3.37 -8.73
CA LYS A 71 -12.98 -4.73 -8.18
C LYS A 71 -13.53 -4.78 -6.76
N LEU A 72 -13.17 -3.81 -5.93
CA LEU A 72 -13.69 -3.71 -4.57
C LEU A 72 -15.17 -3.32 -4.56
N GLU A 73 -15.60 -2.44 -5.48
CA GLU A 73 -16.99 -2.05 -5.69
C GLU A 73 -17.83 -3.25 -6.19
N GLU A 74 -17.34 -4.00 -7.18
CA GLU A 74 -17.97 -5.24 -7.68
C GLU A 74 -18.12 -6.30 -6.57
N ALA A 75 -17.14 -6.39 -5.69
CA ALA A 75 -17.19 -7.26 -4.51
C ALA A 75 -18.09 -6.72 -3.38
N GLY A 76 -18.68 -5.53 -3.52
CA GLY A 76 -19.54 -4.90 -2.53
C GLY A 76 -18.81 -4.41 -1.28
N LEU A 77 -17.47 -4.26 -1.34
CA LEU A 77 -16.63 -3.86 -0.20
C LEU A 77 -16.46 -2.34 -0.10
N VAL A 78 -16.61 -1.64 -1.21
CA VAL A 78 -16.66 -0.17 -1.26
C VAL A 78 -17.89 0.28 -2.03
N VAL A 79 -18.37 1.49 -1.74
CA VAL A 79 -19.44 2.16 -2.48
C VAL A 79 -18.84 3.38 -3.18
N ARG A 80 -19.28 3.60 -4.41
CA ARG A 80 -18.96 4.77 -5.21
C ARG A 80 -20.07 5.76 -5.17
N GLU A 81 -19.74 7.00 -4.85
CA GLU A 81 -20.70 8.12 -4.78
C GLU A 81 -20.17 9.29 -5.62
N ALA A 82 -21.09 10.14 -6.10
CA ALA A 82 -20.70 11.40 -6.73
C ALA A 82 -20.12 12.35 -5.67
N SER A 83 -19.05 13.06 -6.01
CA SER A 83 -18.52 14.09 -5.11
C SER A 83 -19.53 15.22 -4.94
N PRO A 84 -19.83 15.66 -3.71
CA PRO A 84 -20.77 16.75 -3.46
C PRO A 84 -20.25 18.10 -3.97
N THR A 85 -18.95 18.25 -4.14
CA THR A 85 -18.28 19.48 -4.60
C THR A 85 -18.00 19.48 -6.10
N ASP A 86 -17.90 18.31 -6.72
CA ASP A 86 -17.64 18.16 -8.17
C ASP A 86 -18.40 16.93 -8.69
N GLY A 87 -19.54 17.18 -9.33
CA GLY A 87 -20.38 16.11 -9.87
C GLY A 87 -19.74 15.25 -10.96
N ARG A 88 -18.54 15.61 -11.47
CA ARG A 88 -17.76 14.81 -12.40
C ARG A 88 -16.82 13.84 -11.68
N ALA A 89 -16.49 14.12 -10.42
CA ALA A 89 -15.58 13.29 -9.62
C ALA A 89 -16.38 12.24 -8.83
N SER A 90 -15.81 11.05 -8.71
CA SER A 90 -16.33 9.98 -7.88
C SER A 90 -15.48 9.83 -6.62
N GLN A 91 -16.15 9.55 -5.51
CA GLN A 91 -15.56 9.25 -4.23
C GLN A 91 -15.92 7.82 -3.80
N PHE A 92 -15.06 7.20 -3.03
CA PHE A 92 -15.22 5.83 -2.55
C PHE A 92 -15.18 5.79 -1.02
N SER A 93 -16.10 5.03 -0.43
CA SER A 93 -16.17 4.78 1.01
C SER A 93 -16.36 3.29 1.27
N LEU A 94 -15.97 2.82 2.46
CA LEU A 94 -16.22 1.43 2.85
C LEU A 94 -17.72 1.19 3.03
N THR A 95 -18.20 0.04 2.55
CA THR A 95 -19.48 -0.53 2.95
C THR A 95 -19.37 -1.20 4.33
N ASP A 96 -20.50 -1.65 4.92
CA ASP A 96 -20.45 -2.47 6.12
C ASP A 96 -19.74 -3.79 5.87
N ALA A 97 -19.88 -4.39 4.68
CA ALA A 97 -19.14 -5.58 4.28
C ALA A 97 -17.63 -5.31 4.18
N GLY A 98 -17.23 -4.14 3.66
CA GLY A 98 -15.82 -3.73 3.61
C GLY A 98 -15.21 -3.56 5.00
N ARG A 99 -15.94 -2.91 5.92
CA ARG A 99 -15.54 -2.78 7.33
C ARG A 99 -15.42 -4.13 8.02
N ALA A 100 -16.39 -5.01 7.82
CA ALA A 100 -16.37 -6.36 8.39
C ALA A 100 -15.18 -7.16 7.87
N ARG A 101 -14.89 -7.11 6.57
CA ARG A 101 -13.73 -7.78 5.97
C ARG A 101 -12.41 -7.26 6.54
N LEU A 102 -12.30 -5.97 6.76
CA LEU A 102 -11.11 -5.36 7.34
C LEU A 102 -10.92 -5.78 8.80
N ALA A 103 -12.01 -5.82 9.58
CA ALA A 103 -12.01 -6.29 10.97
C ALA A 103 -11.65 -7.77 11.07
N GLU A 104 -12.19 -8.64 10.21
CA GLU A 104 -11.86 -10.07 10.15
C GLU A 104 -10.36 -10.29 9.93
N ASN A 105 -9.77 -9.60 8.95
CA ASN A 105 -8.35 -9.72 8.68
C ASN A 105 -7.47 -9.20 9.85
N ARG A 106 -7.92 -8.12 10.53
CA ARG A 106 -7.26 -7.64 11.76
C ARG A 106 -7.32 -8.67 12.87
N SER A 107 -8.49 -9.31 13.07
CA SER A 107 -8.65 -10.36 14.08
C SER A 107 -7.67 -11.51 13.85
N ILE A 108 -7.56 -12.01 12.62
CA ILE A 108 -6.59 -13.06 12.28
C ILE A 108 -5.15 -12.68 12.67
N MET A 109 -4.76 -11.43 12.41
CA MET A 109 -3.43 -10.96 12.80
C MET A 109 -3.27 -10.80 14.31
N ILE A 110 -4.31 -10.33 14.99
CA ILE A 110 -4.32 -10.23 16.45
C ILE A 110 -4.15 -11.62 17.06
N ASP A 111 -4.95 -12.60 16.66
CA ASP A 111 -4.92 -13.97 17.17
C ASP A 111 -3.53 -14.61 17.03
N GLN A 112 -2.82 -14.29 15.95
CA GLN A 112 -1.47 -14.80 15.72
C GLN A 112 -0.39 -14.10 16.57
N MET A 113 -0.55 -12.84 16.89
CA MET A 113 0.49 -12.04 17.56
C MET A 113 0.23 -11.85 19.06
N GLN A 114 -1.03 -11.87 19.47
CA GLN A 114 -1.45 -11.60 20.84
C GLN A 114 -0.71 -12.46 21.88
N PRO A 115 -0.52 -13.79 21.71
CA PRO A 115 0.18 -14.60 22.70
C PRO A 115 1.61 -14.13 22.98
N TYR A 116 2.31 -13.65 21.95
CA TYR A 116 3.64 -13.06 22.12
C TYR A 116 3.58 -11.78 22.93
N PHE A 117 2.66 -10.85 22.60
CA PHE A 117 2.52 -9.59 23.32
C PHE A 117 2.04 -9.77 24.75
N GLU A 118 1.24 -10.80 25.02
CA GLU A 118 0.81 -11.17 26.38
C GLU A 118 1.97 -11.70 27.22
N SER A 119 2.97 -12.33 26.61
CA SER A 119 4.17 -12.82 27.29
C SER A 119 5.15 -11.72 27.72
N LEU A 120 5.03 -10.53 27.14
CA LEU A 120 5.87 -9.37 27.47
C LEU A 120 5.51 -8.82 28.84
N SER A 121 6.53 -8.31 29.56
CA SER A 121 6.33 -7.54 30.78
C SER A 121 5.55 -6.24 30.49
N PRO A 122 4.92 -5.63 31.50
CA PRO A 122 4.26 -4.33 31.36
C PRO A 122 5.18 -3.22 30.81
N GLU A 123 6.46 -3.23 31.21
CA GLU A 123 7.46 -2.26 30.76
C GLU A 123 7.80 -2.44 29.28
N GLU A 124 8.00 -3.68 28.82
CA GLU A 124 8.24 -3.98 27.41
C GLU A 124 7.04 -3.61 26.55
N ARG A 125 5.80 -3.91 26.98
CA ARG A 125 4.59 -3.50 26.27
C ARG A 125 4.49 -1.99 26.12
N LEU A 126 4.79 -1.24 27.19
CA LEU A 126 4.81 0.22 27.16
C LEU A 126 5.88 0.75 26.20
N SER A 127 7.04 0.10 26.14
CA SER A 127 8.12 0.47 25.23
C SER A 127 7.72 0.27 23.77
N VAL A 128 7.04 -0.84 23.45
CA VAL A 128 6.49 -1.10 22.10
C VAL A 128 5.41 -0.07 21.76
N ASP A 129 4.49 0.22 22.65
CA ASP A 129 3.43 1.21 22.45
C ASP A 129 4.00 2.60 22.12
N ARG A 130 4.99 3.05 22.89
CA ARG A 130 5.69 4.32 22.63
C ARG A 130 6.39 4.33 21.25
N ALA A 131 7.08 3.24 20.91
CA ALA A 131 7.77 3.13 19.61
C ALA A 131 6.77 3.18 18.44
N LEU A 132 5.62 2.50 18.55
CA LEU A 132 4.55 2.55 17.57
C LEU A 132 3.96 3.95 17.43
N GLY A 133 3.77 4.67 18.55
CA GLY A 133 3.33 6.07 18.54
C GLY A 133 4.27 6.96 17.75
N LEU A 134 5.58 6.92 18.04
CA LEU A 134 6.59 7.72 17.34
C LEU A 134 6.64 7.42 15.83
N VAL A 135 6.56 6.15 15.45
CA VAL A 135 6.53 5.76 14.02
C VAL A 135 5.23 6.22 13.36
N SER A 136 4.10 6.13 14.06
CA SER A 136 2.81 6.61 13.55
C SER A 136 2.82 8.11 13.30
N ASP A 137 3.35 8.90 14.22
CA ASP A 137 3.45 10.35 14.07
C ASP A 137 4.38 10.75 12.91
N PHE A 138 5.52 10.08 12.77
CA PHE A 138 6.40 10.27 11.61
C PHE A 138 5.67 10.00 10.27
N LEU A 139 4.79 8.99 10.22
CA LEU A 139 4.03 8.65 9.02
C LEU A 139 2.93 9.66 8.72
N LYS A 140 2.26 10.22 9.73
CA LYS A 140 1.24 11.27 9.56
C LYS A 140 1.81 12.53 8.91
N ASP A 141 2.99 12.97 9.37
CA ASP A 141 3.63 14.18 8.88
C ASP A 141 4.14 14.05 7.41
N ARG A 142 4.33 12.83 6.93
CA ARG A 142 4.90 12.57 5.60
C ARG A 142 3.91 12.09 4.54
N HIS A 143 2.68 11.87 4.93
CA HIS A 143 1.56 11.60 4.02
C HIS A 143 0.41 12.58 4.29
N PRO A 144 0.64 13.90 4.08
CA PRO A 144 -0.47 14.82 4.00
C PRO A 144 -1.21 14.51 2.69
N VAL A 145 -2.11 13.54 2.72
CA VAL A 145 -3.24 13.54 1.81
C VAL A 145 -4.17 14.60 2.37
N ASP A 146 -3.74 15.86 2.25
CA ASP A 146 -4.61 16.98 2.52
C ASP A 146 -5.80 16.84 1.58
N CYS A 147 -6.97 16.65 2.16
CA CYS A 147 -8.25 16.68 1.48
C CYS A 147 -8.56 18.13 1.04
N VAL A 148 -7.65 18.74 0.29
CA VAL A 148 -7.85 20.05 -0.32
C VAL A 148 -8.13 19.82 -1.78
N ASP A 149 -9.27 20.35 -2.23
CA ASP A 149 -9.76 20.38 -3.60
C ASP A 149 -8.78 21.13 -4.52
N GLU A 150 -7.65 20.55 -4.88
CA GLU A 150 -6.90 21.02 -6.03
C GLU A 150 -7.35 20.24 -7.28
N PRO A 151 -7.75 20.96 -8.34
CA PRO A 151 -8.06 20.31 -9.62
C PRO A 151 -6.81 19.59 -10.11
N ALA A 152 -6.98 18.33 -10.53
CA ALA A 152 -5.91 17.54 -11.10
C ALA A 152 -5.28 18.31 -12.26
N ASP A 153 -4.03 18.73 -12.11
CA ASP A 153 -3.21 19.24 -13.21
C ASP A 153 -2.95 18.07 -14.17
N GLU A 154 -3.57 18.14 -15.34
CA GLU A 154 -3.47 17.13 -16.42
C GLU A 154 -2.08 17.09 -17.07
N SER A 155 -1.08 17.81 -16.57
CA SER A 155 0.21 18.04 -17.25
C SER A 155 1.40 17.22 -16.75
N VAL A 156 1.20 16.12 -16.02
CA VAL A 156 2.32 15.20 -15.74
C VAL A 156 2.39 14.13 -16.82
N GLU A 157 3.12 14.44 -17.90
CA GLU A 157 3.58 13.44 -18.87
C GLU A 157 4.34 12.33 -18.14
N ALA A 158 3.88 11.10 -18.36
CA ALA A 158 4.57 9.91 -17.87
C ALA A 158 5.98 9.84 -18.48
N PRO A 159 7.04 9.53 -17.72
CA PRO A 159 8.34 9.27 -18.32
C PRO A 159 8.23 8.04 -19.23
N ALA A 160 8.59 8.22 -20.48
CA ALA A 160 8.70 7.18 -21.48
C ALA A 160 9.98 6.37 -21.19
N ASP A 161 9.90 5.34 -20.37
CA ASP A 161 10.92 4.31 -20.23
C ASP A 161 10.38 3.00 -20.80
N GLY A 162 10.49 2.88 -22.14
CA GLY A 162 10.53 1.60 -22.82
C GLY A 162 11.96 1.05 -22.77
N PRO A 163 12.16 -0.26 -22.66
CA PRO A 163 13.49 -0.86 -22.74
C PRO A 163 14.11 -0.55 -24.10
N PRO A 164 15.45 -0.36 -24.18
CA PRO A 164 16.12 -0.08 -25.43
C PRO A 164 15.93 -1.25 -26.41
N ALA A 165 15.54 -0.93 -27.63
CA ALA A 165 15.45 -1.88 -28.72
C ALA A 165 16.81 -2.54 -28.95
N GLU A 166 16.84 -3.86 -28.87
CA GLU A 166 18.00 -4.65 -29.30
C GLU A 166 18.24 -4.39 -30.78
N SER A 167 19.41 -3.82 -31.07
CA SER A 167 19.88 -3.63 -32.43
C SER A 167 20.27 -4.99 -33.02
N GLU A 168 19.48 -5.45 -33.96
CA GLU A 168 19.87 -6.52 -34.87
C GLU A 168 21.16 -6.13 -35.60
N GLY A 169 22.24 -6.85 -35.33
CA GLY A 169 23.47 -6.78 -36.09
C GLY A 169 23.34 -7.55 -37.39
N PRO A 170 24.01 -7.11 -38.48
CA PRO A 170 23.78 -7.64 -39.78
C PRO A 170 24.48 -9.01 -40.01
N ASP A 171 23.71 -9.84 -40.65
CA ASP A 171 24.08 -11.06 -41.35
C ASP A 171 25.41 -10.93 -42.16
N ALA A 172 26.32 -11.79 -41.94
CA ALA A 172 27.47 -11.99 -42.82
C ALA A 172 27.56 -13.45 -43.24
N ALA A 173 27.13 -13.64 -44.45
CA ALA A 173 27.16 -14.87 -45.20
C ALA A 173 28.58 -15.42 -45.41
N SER A 174 28.60 -16.68 -45.80
CA SER A 174 29.51 -17.40 -46.69
C SER A 174 30.58 -18.29 -46.03
N GLY A 175 30.52 -19.53 -46.47
CA GLY A 175 31.71 -20.36 -46.63
C GLY A 175 31.56 -21.84 -46.37
N THR A 176 30.85 -22.58 -47.19
CA THR A 176 31.21 -23.99 -47.50
C THR A 176 32.47 -23.98 -48.37
N PRO A 177 33.41 -24.98 -48.42
CA PRO A 177 33.12 -26.40 -48.63
C PRO A 177 34.10 -27.43 -48.07
N ALA A 178 33.63 -28.67 -48.09
CA ALA A 178 34.30 -29.94 -48.44
C ALA A 178 35.65 -30.34 -47.83
N SER A 179 35.68 -31.42 -47.18
CA SER A 179 36.24 -32.76 -47.53
C SER A 179 35.97 -33.74 -46.42
#